data_990f3adcbf2f3903187059dad67224b0
#
_entry.id   990f3adcbf2f3903187059dad67224b0
#
_cell.length_a   1.000
_cell.length_b   1.000
_cell.length_c   1.000
_cell.angle_alpha   90.00
_cell.angle_beta   90.00
_cell.angle_gamma   90.00
#
_symmetry.space_group_name_H-M   'P 1'
#
loop_
_entity.id
_entity.type
_entity.pdbx_description
1 polymer ?
#
loop_
_entity_poly.entity_id
_entity_poly.type
_entity_poly.pdbx_seq_one_letter_code
_entity_poly.pdbx_strand_id
1 'polypeptide(L)'
;MCARAVTLHSMSSSGTAPAYRRLSVDERRSQLLRHALDLFAHRPPEDVSLDDVAVAAGVSRPLVYRYFPGGKQQLYEAALRSAADRLEQCFAEPHSGPLTVRLARALDRYLAFVDEYDAGFMALLQGGSVVETSRTSAIVDEVRRDAAAQILTHLGAEEGKESARLRMTVRTWIAAVEAASLIWLDEDKQPPLSQLRDGLVDHFVALLTATAATDPATATVTRRALAMEEPDGPVAQLVRRILPVVADAGHLW
;
A
#
# COMPACT_ATOMS: atom_id res chain seq x y z
N MET A 1 54.67 43.65 47.91
CA MET A 1 54.00 43.78 46.64
C MET A 1 54.05 42.40 45.97
N CYS A 2 52.99 41.58 46.12
CA CYS A 2 52.96 40.21 45.67
C CYS A 2 52.21 40.13 44.32
N ALA A 3 52.87 39.64 43.30
CA ALA A 3 52.29 39.27 42.03
C ALA A 3 51.76 37.79 42.11
N ARG A 4 50.48 37.60 41.94
CA ARG A 4 49.84 36.26 41.85
C ARG A 4 49.87 35.75 40.40
N ALA A 5 50.59 34.67 40.19
CA ALA A 5 50.51 33.90 38.93
C ALA A 5 49.16 33.18 38.82
N VAL A 6 48.47 33.36 37.68
CA VAL A 6 47.27 32.65 37.33
C VAL A 6 47.66 31.44 36.45
N THR A 7 47.44 30.23 36.97
CA THR A 7 47.65 28.97 36.26
C THR A 7 46.47 28.68 35.38
N LEU A 8 46.65 28.70 34.05
CA LEU A 8 45.67 28.26 33.07
C LEU A 8 45.65 26.74 33.05
N HIS A 9 44.52 26.15 33.51
CA HIS A 9 44.23 24.74 33.33
C HIS A 9 43.70 24.56 31.90
N SER A 10 44.47 23.87 31.08
CA SER A 10 44.06 23.36 29.79
C SER A 10 43.08 22.19 30.01
N MET A 11 41.78 22.40 29.77
CA MET A 11 40.80 21.33 29.72
C MET A 11 40.87 20.68 28.34
N SER A 12 41.54 19.54 28.25
CA SER A 12 41.47 18.64 27.11
C SER A 12 40.07 18.03 27.06
N SER A 13 39.21 18.51 26.16
CA SER A 13 37.97 17.84 25.83
C SER A 13 38.27 16.62 24.94
N SER A 14 38.31 15.45 25.53
CA SER A 14 38.34 14.19 24.81
C SER A 14 36.95 14.02 24.16
N GLY A 15 36.82 14.48 22.91
CA GLY A 15 35.72 14.16 22.05
C GLY A 15 35.69 12.64 21.78
N THR A 16 34.84 11.94 22.48
CA THR A 16 34.56 10.52 22.18
C THR A 16 33.95 10.47 20.79
N ALA A 17 34.72 10.05 19.80
CA ALA A 17 34.19 9.74 18.47
C ALA A 17 33.03 8.71 18.64
N PRO A 18 31.88 8.87 17.92
CA PRO A 18 30.78 7.95 18.05
C PRO A 18 31.28 6.54 17.73
N ALA A 19 31.19 5.66 18.72
CA ALA A 19 31.55 4.26 18.57
C ALA A 19 30.79 3.71 17.37
N TYR A 20 31.49 3.29 16.31
CA TYR A 20 30.91 2.67 15.11
C TYR A 20 30.22 1.37 15.55
N ARG A 21 28.92 1.45 15.81
CA ARG A 21 28.09 0.32 16.21
C ARG A 21 27.97 -0.63 15.02
N ARG A 22 28.60 -1.78 15.15
CA ARG A 22 28.52 -2.83 14.14
C ARG A 22 27.07 -3.33 14.10
N LEU A 23 26.37 -3.13 12.99
CA LEU A 23 25.01 -3.62 12.79
C LEU A 23 24.99 -5.17 12.86
N SER A 24 23.97 -5.73 13.46
CA SER A 24 23.68 -7.18 13.40
C SER A 24 23.43 -7.61 11.95
N VAL A 25 23.38 -8.92 11.70
CA VAL A 25 23.10 -9.46 10.37
C VAL A 25 21.71 -8.99 9.89
N ASP A 26 20.70 -9.03 10.76
CA ASP A 26 19.34 -8.65 10.43
C ASP A 26 19.19 -7.13 10.23
N GLU A 27 19.81 -6.32 11.09
CA GLU A 27 19.85 -4.86 10.92
C GLU A 27 20.50 -4.47 9.58
N ARG A 28 21.60 -5.14 9.22
CA ARG A 28 22.28 -4.90 7.94
C ARG A 28 21.42 -5.32 6.74
N ARG A 29 20.79 -6.49 6.83
CA ARG A 29 19.87 -6.97 5.78
C ARG A 29 18.70 -5.98 5.58
N SER A 30 18.08 -5.53 6.67
CA SER A 30 17.01 -4.55 6.66
C SER A 30 17.46 -3.20 6.09
N GLN A 31 18.71 -2.75 6.38
CA GLN A 31 19.28 -1.57 5.79
C GLN A 31 19.38 -1.69 4.25
N LEU A 32 19.93 -2.80 3.76
CA LEU A 32 20.06 -3.05 2.32
C LEU A 32 18.70 -3.09 1.62
N LEU A 33 17.71 -3.74 2.23
CA LEU A 33 16.35 -3.79 1.69
C LEU A 33 15.68 -2.43 1.62
N ARG A 34 15.85 -1.57 2.62
CA ARG A 34 15.30 -0.20 2.58
C ARG A 34 15.87 0.58 1.40
N HIS A 35 17.20 0.59 1.23
CA HIS A 35 17.82 1.29 0.09
C HIS A 35 17.44 0.68 -1.27
N ALA A 36 17.25 -0.66 -1.33
CA ALA A 36 16.75 -1.30 -2.54
C ALA A 36 15.31 -0.87 -2.86
N LEU A 37 14.43 -0.83 -1.85
CA LEU A 37 13.05 -0.34 -2.00
C LEU A 37 13.01 1.11 -2.48
N ASP A 38 13.80 1.99 -1.87
CA ASP A 38 13.90 3.40 -2.28
C ASP A 38 14.35 3.54 -3.75
N LEU A 39 15.28 2.70 -4.20
CA LEU A 39 15.72 2.70 -5.60
C LEU A 39 14.63 2.15 -6.54
N PHE A 40 13.98 1.04 -6.18
CA PHE A 40 12.90 0.45 -6.96
C PHE A 40 11.62 1.29 -6.92
N ALA A 41 11.42 2.15 -5.93
CA ALA A 41 10.31 3.10 -5.89
C ALA A 41 10.37 4.10 -7.05
N HIS A 42 11.58 4.57 -7.38
CA HIS A 42 11.79 5.68 -8.31
C HIS A 42 12.45 5.28 -9.65
N ARG A 43 12.76 4.00 -9.82
CA ARG A 43 13.43 3.47 -11.03
C ARG A 43 12.90 2.10 -11.40
N PRO A 44 12.67 1.81 -12.69
CA PRO A 44 12.32 0.46 -13.14
C PRO A 44 13.31 -0.58 -12.60
N PRO A 45 12.85 -1.79 -12.23
CA PRO A 45 13.72 -2.83 -11.67
C PRO A 45 14.92 -3.20 -12.56
N GLU A 46 14.78 -3.11 -13.87
CA GLU A 46 15.85 -3.36 -14.85
C GLU A 46 17.01 -2.36 -14.72
N ASP A 47 16.73 -1.13 -14.35
CA ASP A 47 17.70 -0.03 -14.24
C ASP A 47 18.40 0.04 -12.87
N VAL A 48 18.02 -0.81 -11.91
CA VAL A 48 18.64 -0.87 -10.59
C VAL A 48 19.63 -2.02 -10.53
N SER A 49 20.87 -1.75 -10.19
CA SER A 49 21.93 -2.74 -9.98
C SER A 49 22.26 -2.97 -8.50
N LEU A 50 22.95 -4.09 -8.18
CA LEU A 50 23.47 -4.30 -6.83
C LEU A 50 24.52 -3.26 -6.44
N ASP A 51 25.19 -2.67 -7.44
CA ASP A 51 26.18 -1.59 -7.20
C ASP A 51 25.46 -0.31 -6.75
N ASP A 52 24.34 0.02 -7.37
CA ASP A 52 23.50 1.16 -6.93
C ASP A 52 23.08 1.00 -5.47
N VAL A 53 22.64 -0.22 -5.09
CA VAL A 53 22.27 -0.51 -3.71
C VAL A 53 23.46 -0.44 -2.77
N ALA A 54 24.64 -0.90 -3.18
CA ALA A 54 25.87 -0.79 -2.38
C ALA A 54 26.23 0.68 -2.13
N VAL A 55 26.16 1.51 -3.17
CA VAL A 55 26.42 2.96 -3.09
C VAL A 55 25.42 3.64 -2.18
N ALA A 56 24.12 3.39 -2.39
CA ALA A 56 23.05 3.99 -1.59
C ALA A 56 23.12 3.61 -0.11
N ALA A 57 23.49 2.36 0.19
CA ALA A 57 23.65 1.86 1.56
C ALA A 57 25.00 2.21 2.21
N GLY A 58 25.94 2.81 1.47
CA GLY A 58 27.28 3.13 1.95
C GLY A 58 28.11 1.89 2.31
N VAL A 59 27.96 0.80 1.53
CA VAL A 59 28.65 -0.47 1.78
C VAL A 59 29.41 -0.95 0.53
N SER A 60 30.27 -1.96 0.71
CA SER A 60 30.95 -2.56 -0.42
C SER A 60 30.06 -3.51 -1.22
N ARG A 61 30.24 -3.59 -2.54
CA ARG A 61 29.56 -4.52 -3.43
C ARG A 61 29.63 -5.99 -2.94
N PRO A 62 30.79 -6.54 -2.53
CA PRO A 62 30.88 -7.89 -1.98
C PRO A 62 29.99 -8.13 -0.76
N LEU A 63 29.71 -7.07 0.03
CA LEU A 63 28.80 -7.18 1.16
C LEU A 63 27.36 -7.41 0.70
N VAL A 64 26.89 -6.70 -0.32
CA VAL A 64 25.54 -6.90 -0.90
C VAL A 64 25.39 -8.32 -1.43
N TYR A 65 26.37 -8.82 -2.20
CA TYR A 65 26.36 -10.19 -2.71
C TYR A 65 26.37 -11.26 -1.61
N ARG A 66 26.99 -10.99 -0.45
CA ARG A 66 26.95 -11.91 0.69
C ARG A 66 25.55 -12.06 1.27
N TYR A 67 24.74 -10.99 1.28
CA TYR A 67 23.35 -11.02 1.76
C TYR A 67 22.36 -11.52 0.70
N PHE A 68 22.66 -11.27 -0.56
CA PHE A 68 21.83 -11.63 -1.71
C PHE A 68 22.66 -12.38 -2.77
N PRO A 69 23.08 -13.63 -2.46
CA PRO A 69 23.92 -14.43 -3.38
C PRO A 69 23.23 -14.75 -4.69
N GLY A 70 21.88 -14.77 -4.74
CA GLY A 70 21.09 -14.88 -5.97
C GLY A 70 21.02 -13.62 -6.81
N GLY A 71 21.81 -12.59 -6.44
CA GLY A 71 21.95 -11.38 -7.21
C GLY A 71 20.71 -10.48 -7.19
N LYS A 72 20.54 -9.74 -8.28
CA LYS A 72 19.46 -8.75 -8.46
C LYS A 72 18.07 -9.36 -8.27
N GLN A 73 17.85 -10.56 -8.81
CA GLN A 73 16.56 -11.26 -8.70
C GLN A 73 16.16 -11.50 -7.24
N GLN A 74 17.08 -12.06 -6.44
CA GLN A 74 16.82 -12.31 -5.02
C GLN A 74 16.60 -11.01 -4.23
N LEU A 75 17.37 -9.97 -4.55
CA LEU A 75 17.19 -8.66 -3.92
C LEU A 75 15.82 -8.06 -4.25
N TYR A 76 15.41 -8.13 -5.51
CA TYR A 76 14.11 -7.65 -5.96
C TYR A 76 12.94 -8.40 -5.30
N GLU A 77 12.98 -9.73 -5.30
CA GLU A 77 11.98 -10.55 -4.61
C GLU A 77 11.88 -10.22 -3.11
N ALA A 78 13.02 -10.00 -2.45
CA ALA A 78 13.05 -9.63 -1.05
C ALA A 78 12.53 -8.20 -0.79
N ALA A 79 12.83 -7.26 -1.70
CA ALA A 79 12.30 -5.90 -1.65
C ALA A 79 10.78 -5.90 -1.87
N LEU A 80 10.31 -6.66 -2.87
CA LEU A 80 8.88 -6.81 -3.14
C LEU A 80 8.12 -7.43 -1.97
N ARG A 81 8.68 -8.45 -1.30
CA ARG A 81 8.08 -9.01 -0.07
C ARG A 81 7.98 -7.96 1.03
N SER A 82 9.03 -7.16 1.23
CA SER A 82 9.00 -6.07 2.20
C SER A 82 7.98 -4.98 1.85
N ALA A 83 7.75 -4.70 0.57
CA ALA A 83 6.68 -3.81 0.12
C ALA A 83 5.29 -4.41 0.37
N ALA A 84 5.12 -5.72 0.12
CA ALA A 84 3.90 -6.46 0.43
C ALA A 84 3.55 -6.39 1.92
N ASP A 85 4.51 -6.66 2.82
CA ASP A 85 4.33 -6.54 4.28
C ASP A 85 3.88 -5.13 4.70
N ARG A 86 4.36 -4.08 4.02
CA ARG A 86 3.92 -2.69 4.26
C ARG A 86 2.50 -2.44 3.76
N LEU A 87 2.14 -2.98 2.59
CA LEU A 87 0.78 -2.90 2.05
C LEU A 87 -0.24 -3.59 2.94
N GLU A 88 0.08 -4.76 3.49
CA GLU A 88 -0.78 -5.45 4.45
C GLU A 88 -1.09 -4.57 5.67
N GLN A 89 -0.10 -3.82 6.15
CA GLN A 89 -0.30 -2.88 7.26
C GLN A 89 -1.24 -1.71 6.88
N CYS A 90 -1.31 -1.34 5.59
CA CYS A 90 -2.26 -0.32 5.12
C CYS A 90 -3.72 -0.75 5.29
N PHE A 91 -4.00 -2.06 5.27
CA PHE A 91 -5.35 -2.61 5.41
C PHE A 91 -5.77 -2.84 6.86
N ALA A 92 -4.85 -2.70 7.83
CA ALA A 92 -5.14 -2.87 9.25
C ALA A 92 -6.02 -1.72 9.76
N GLU A 93 -7.33 -1.99 9.91
CA GLU A 93 -8.34 -1.06 10.42
C GLU A 93 -9.12 -1.68 11.57
N PRO A 94 -9.53 -0.90 12.58
CA PRO A 94 -10.49 -1.37 13.58
C PRO A 94 -11.82 -1.75 12.93
N HIS A 95 -12.48 -2.82 13.43
CA HIS A 95 -13.77 -3.27 12.92
C HIS A 95 -14.97 -2.44 13.41
N SER A 96 -14.73 -1.25 13.96
CA SER A 96 -15.75 -0.36 14.55
C SER A 96 -15.97 0.88 13.70
N GLY A 97 -17.21 1.38 13.67
CA GLY A 97 -17.61 2.58 12.95
C GLY A 97 -18.04 2.33 11.49
N PRO A 98 -18.43 3.39 10.77
CA PRO A 98 -18.94 3.31 9.41
C PRO A 98 -17.98 2.62 8.46
N LEU A 99 -18.51 1.78 7.56
CA LEU A 99 -17.73 1.06 6.55
C LEU A 99 -16.98 2.04 5.62
N THR A 100 -17.68 3.08 5.16
CA THR A 100 -17.10 4.08 4.25
C THR A 100 -15.92 4.82 4.86
N VAL A 101 -15.98 5.15 6.15
CA VAL A 101 -14.89 5.80 6.88
C VAL A 101 -13.68 4.89 7.02
N ARG A 102 -13.89 3.61 7.34
CA ARG A 102 -12.81 2.62 7.44
C ARG A 102 -12.14 2.39 6.08
N LEU A 103 -12.95 2.26 5.03
CA LEU A 103 -12.48 2.08 3.66
C LEU A 103 -11.68 3.30 3.18
N ALA A 104 -12.18 4.52 3.43
CA ALA A 104 -11.48 5.75 3.09
C ALA A 104 -10.10 5.82 3.75
N ARG A 105 -9.98 5.49 5.05
CA ARG A 105 -8.70 5.48 5.76
C ARG A 105 -7.72 4.43 5.21
N ALA A 106 -8.22 3.23 4.86
CA ALA A 106 -7.38 2.21 4.23
C ALA A 106 -6.90 2.66 2.84
N LEU A 107 -7.78 3.26 2.04
CA LEU A 107 -7.43 3.83 0.74
C LEU A 107 -6.46 5.01 0.85
N ASP A 108 -6.60 5.89 1.84
CA ASP A 108 -5.63 6.97 2.07
C ASP A 108 -4.21 6.43 2.25
N ARG A 109 -4.04 5.37 3.05
CA ARG A 109 -2.73 4.74 3.26
C ARG A 109 -2.23 4.01 2.02
N TYR A 110 -3.12 3.29 1.34
CA TYR A 110 -2.80 2.60 0.08
C TYR A 110 -2.37 3.58 -1.01
N LEU A 111 -3.12 4.65 -1.23
CA LEU A 111 -2.81 5.65 -2.25
C LEU A 111 -1.55 6.45 -1.91
N ALA A 112 -1.28 6.72 -0.62
CA ALA A 112 0.00 7.30 -0.20
C ALA A 112 1.18 6.35 -0.50
N PHE A 113 1.00 5.03 -0.32
CA PHE A 113 2.00 4.04 -0.72
C PHE A 113 2.21 4.03 -2.24
N VAL A 114 1.13 4.09 -3.04
CA VAL A 114 1.22 4.16 -4.51
C VAL A 114 1.98 5.41 -4.95
N ASP A 115 1.71 6.55 -4.31
CA ASP A 115 2.38 7.83 -4.61
C ASP A 115 3.88 7.82 -4.25
N GLU A 116 4.24 7.16 -3.14
CA GLU A 116 5.63 6.99 -2.68
C GLU A 116 6.43 6.03 -3.58
N TYR A 117 5.78 4.98 -4.15
CA TYR A 117 6.42 3.91 -4.90
C TYR A 117 6.00 3.86 -6.37
N ASP A 118 5.73 5.02 -6.98
CA ASP A 118 5.07 5.15 -8.28
C ASP A 118 5.72 4.35 -9.42
N ALA A 119 7.02 4.48 -9.67
CA ALA A 119 7.71 3.75 -10.74
C ALA A 119 7.76 2.24 -10.48
N GLY A 120 7.98 1.83 -9.22
CA GLY A 120 7.99 0.42 -8.82
C GLY A 120 6.60 -0.21 -8.92
N PHE A 121 5.56 0.53 -8.54
CA PHE A 121 4.18 0.10 -8.63
C PHE A 121 3.72 -0.06 -10.09
N MET A 122 4.03 0.92 -10.94
CA MET A 122 3.76 0.84 -12.38
C MET A 122 4.47 -0.35 -13.02
N ALA A 123 5.77 -0.51 -12.77
CA ALA A 123 6.55 -1.63 -13.33
C ALA A 123 6.01 -3.00 -12.89
N LEU A 124 5.54 -3.12 -11.64
CA LEU A 124 5.00 -4.35 -11.09
C LEU A 124 3.66 -4.74 -11.71
N LEU A 125 2.74 -3.79 -11.87
CA LEU A 125 1.36 -4.07 -12.31
C LEU A 125 1.18 -4.04 -13.84
N GLN A 126 1.98 -3.26 -14.56
CA GLN A 126 1.93 -3.23 -16.02
C GLN A 126 2.60 -4.46 -16.65
N GLY A 127 3.45 -5.15 -15.90
CA GLY A 127 4.17 -6.34 -16.39
C GLY A 127 5.29 -5.99 -17.37
N GLY A 128 6.02 -7.00 -17.80
CA GLY A 128 7.07 -6.87 -18.84
C GLY A 128 8.47 -6.59 -18.29
N SER A 129 8.66 -6.53 -16.98
CA SER A 129 10.00 -6.45 -16.40
C SER A 129 10.76 -7.78 -16.58
N VAL A 130 12.01 -7.70 -17.05
CA VAL A 130 12.92 -8.87 -17.15
C VAL A 130 13.15 -9.56 -15.79
N VAL A 131 12.79 -8.89 -14.70
CA VAL A 131 12.93 -9.38 -13.32
C VAL A 131 11.64 -10.04 -12.82
N GLU A 132 10.56 -9.99 -13.61
CA GLU A 132 9.29 -10.63 -13.27
C GLU A 132 9.42 -12.16 -13.37
N THR A 133 9.02 -12.84 -12.31
CA THR A 133 9.02 -14.29 -12.21
C THR A 133 7.71 -14.79 -11.65
N SER A 134 7.46 -16.10 -11.74
CA SER A 134 6.33 -16.74 -11.05
C SER A 134 6.30 -16.47 -9.55
N ARG A 135 7.46 -16.17 -8.93
CA ARG A 135 7.55 -15.81 -7.50
C ARG A 135 7.07 -14.38 -7.23
N THR A 136 7.44 -13.44 -8.09
CA THR A 136 6.98 -12.04 -7.94
C THR A 136 5.48 -11.95 -8.17
N SER A 137 4.94 -12.61 -9.18
CA SER A 137 3.50 -12.71 -9.42
C SER A 137 2.76 -13.37 -8.24
N ALA A 138 3.34 -14.41 -7.63
CA ALA A 138 2.76 -15.06 -6.45
C ALA A 138 2.66 -14.12 -5.24
N ILE A 139 3.67 -13.24 -5.03
CA ILE A 139 3.64 -12.23 -3.96
C ILE A 139 2.48 -11.24 -4.19
N VAL A 140 2.30 -10.75 -5.41
CA VAL A 140 1.21 -9.83 -5.75
C VAL A 140 -0.15 -10.49 -5.54
N ASP A 141 -0.30 -11.74 -5.96
CA ASP A 141 -1.54 -12.51 -5.80
C ASP A 141 -1.85 -12.83 -4.33
N GLU A 142 -0.82 -12.96 -3.48
CA GLU A 142 -0.97 -13.09 -2.03
C GLU A 142 -1.55 -11.80 -1.44
N VAL A 143 -0.95 -10.65 -1.72
CA VAL A 143 -1.46 -9.34 -1.28
C VAL A 143 -2.92 -9.11 -1.70
N ARG A 144 -3.28 -9.44 -2.96
CA ARG A 144 -4.67 -9.33 -3.44
C ARG A 144 -5.64 -10.23 -2.67
N ARG A 145 -5.22 -11.45 -2.32
CA ARG A 145 -6.04 -12.38 -1.53
C ARG A 145 -6.24 -11.88 -0.11
N ASP A 146 -5.18 -11.37 0.51
CA ASP A 146 -5.23 -10.87 1.87
C ASP A 146 -6.06 -9.58 1.97
N ALA A 147 -5.93 -8.68 1.00
CA ALA A 147 -6.81 -7.52 0.88
C ALA A 147 -8.29 -7.93 0.75
N ALA A 148 -8.58 -8.95 -0.08
CA ALA A 148 -9.94 -9.44 -0.24
C ALA A 148 -10.49 -10.06 1.05
N ALA A 149 -9.68 -10.85 1.76
CA ALA A 149 -10.05 -11.44 3.05
C ALA A 149 -10.34 -10.37 4.10
N GLN A 150 -9.50 -9.33 4.18
CA GLN A 150 -9.69 -8.19 5.07
C GLN A 150 -11.00 -7.45 4.78
N ILE A 151 -11.30 -7.15 3.52
CA ILE A 151 -12.54 -6.48 3.13
C ILE A 151 -13.76 -7.34 3.52
N LEU A 152 -13.74 -8.65 3.23
CA LEU A 152 -14.81 -9.56 3.60
C LEU A 152 -15.03 -9.59 5.12
N THR A 153 -13.95 -9.61 5.90
CA THR A 153 -14.00 -9.52 7.37
C THR A 153 -14.62 -8.19 7.82
N HIS A 154 -14.23 -7.07 7.21
CA HIS A 154 -14.81 -5.75 7.50
C HIS A 154 -16.28 -5.63 7.12
N LEU A 155 -16.76 -6.40 6.16
CA LEU A 155 -18.18 -6.54 5.83
C LEU A 155 -18.93 -7.42 6.84
N GLY A 156 -18.24 -8.13 7.72
CA GLY A 156 -18.82 -9.09 8.66
C GLY A 156 -19.27 -10.38 7.96
N ALA A 157 -18.66 -10.72 6.83
CA ALA A 157 -18.84 -12.00 6.19
C ALA A 157 -18.14 -13.10 7.00
N GLU A 158 -18.79 -14.24 7.17
CA GLU A 158 -18.18 -15.40 7.82
C GLU A 158 -17.26 -16.11 6.81
N GLU A 159 -16.03 -16.38 7.24
CA GLU A 159 -15.04 -17.04 6.39
C GLU A 159 -15.55 -18.36 5.82
N GLY A 160 -15.44 -18.52 4.52
CA GLY A 160 -15.90 -19.70 3.78
C GLY A 160 -17.42 -19.83 3.59
N LYS A 161 -18.22 -18.89 4.12
CA LYS A 161 -19.68 -18.84 3.93
C LYS A 161 -20.17 -17.71 3.04
N GLU A 162 -19.26 -16.85 2.62
CA GLU A 162 -19.57 -15.77 1.71
C GLU A 162 -19.99 -16.28 0.32
N SER A 163 -20.94 -15.59 -0.32
CA SER A 163 -21.38 -15.97 -1.67
C SER A 163 -20.27 -15.77 -2.71
N ALA A 164 -20.31 -16.58 -3.77
CA ALA A 164 -19.38 -16.43 -4.89
C ALA A 164 -19.49 -15.03 -5.54
N ARG A 165 -20.70 -14.46 -5.55
CA ARG A 165 -20.97 -13.12 -6.06
C ARG A 165 -20.31 -12.05 -5.20
N LEU A 166 -20.40 -12.14 -3.88
CA LEU A 166 -19.73 -11.21 -2.96
C LEU A 166 -18.22 -11.26 -3.14
N ARG A 167 -17.62 -12.46 -3.17
CA ARG A 167 -16.18 -12.61 -3.44
C ARG A 167 -15.77 -11.99 -4.77
N MET A 168 -16.56 -12.22 -5.83
CA MET A 168 -16.30 -11.61 -7.13
C MET A 168 -16.35 -10.08 -7.05
N THR A 169 -17.38 -9.51 -6.41
CA THR A 169 -17.53 -8.06 -6.24
C THR A 169 -16.30 -7.45 -5.55
N VAL A 170 -15.85 -8.06 -4.44
CA VAL A 170 -14.67 -7.57 -3.70
C VAL A 170 -13.41 -7.64 -4.57
N ARG A 171 -13.17 -8.76 -5.25
CA ARG A 171 -11.98 -8.93 -6.11
C ARG A 171 -12.01 -7.99 -7.33
N THR A 172 -13.18 -7.81 -7.94
CA THR A 172 -13.36 -6.86 -9.05
C THR A 172 -13.07 -5.44 -8.60
N TRP A 173 -13.53 -5.06 -7.39
CA TRP A 173 -13.23 -3.74 -6.88
C TRP A 173 -11.75 -3.54 -6.57
N ILE A 174 -11.05 -4.52 -6.01
CA ILE A 174 -9.59 -4.46 -5.82
C ILE A 174 -8.87 -4.23 -7.15
N ALA A 175 -9.24 -4.97 -8.20
CA ALA A 175 -8.68 -4.76 -9.53
C ALA A 175 -8.98 -3.36 -10.08
N ALA A 176 -10.18 -2.82 -9.80
CA ALA A 176 -10.54 -1.45 -10.18
C ALA A 176 -9.70 -0.41 -9.41
N VAL A 177 -9.40 -0.63 -8.13
CA VAL A 177 -8.50 0.23 -7.34
C VAL A 177 -7.09 0.24 -7.93
N GLU A 178 -6.53 -0.93 -8.27
CA GLU A 178 -5.22 -1.05 -8.91
C GLU A 178 -5.20 -0.32 -10.27
N ALA A 179 -6.20 -0.56 -11.11
CA ALA A 179 -6.31 0.10 -12.42
C ALA A 179 -6.45 1.62 -12.29
N ALA A 180 -7.29 2.10 -11.37
CA ALA A 180 -7.47 3.53 -11.12
C ALA A 180 -6.18 4.18 -10.61
N SER A 181 -5.39 3.48 -9.79
CA SER A 181 -4.09 3.95 -9.31
C SER A 181 -3.09 4.09 -10.45
N LEU A 182 -3.04 3.12 -11.38
CA LEU A 182 -2.16 3.20 -12.57
C LEU A 182 -2.57 4.35 -13.49
N ILE A 183 -3.87 4.51 -13.76
CA ILE A 183 -4.39 5.62 -14.57
C ILE A 183 -4.05 6.95 -13.91
N TRP A 184 -4.22 7.06 -12.59
CA TRP A 184 -3.90 8.27 -11.84
C TRP A 184 -2.41 8.64 -11.93
N LEU A 185 -1.50 7.67 -11.88
CA LEU A 185 -0.06 7.91 -12.08
C LEU A 185 0.24 8.35 -13.53
N ASP A 186 -0.43 7.76 -14.52
CA ASP A 186 -0.26 8.07 -15.95
C ASP A 186 -0.83 9.44 -16.33
N GLU A 187 -1.88 9.90 -15.65
CA GLU A 187 -2.56 11.18 -15.83
C GLU A 187 -2.00 12.28 -14.91
N ASP A 188 -0.69 12.30 -14.69
CA ASP A 188 0.02 13.31 -13.89
C ASP A 188 -0.60 13.52 -12.50
N LYS A 189 -1.03 12.42 -11.88
CA LYS A 189 -1.63 12.39 -10.54
C LYS A 189 -2.91 13.24 -10.41
N GLN A 190 -3.72 13.23 -11.47
CA GLN A 190 -5.05 13.85 -11.48
C GLN A 190 -6.16 12.78 -11.48
N PRO A 191 -7.27 13.00 -10.78
CA PRO A 191 -7.60 14.11 -9.87
C PRO A 191 -6.81 14.08 -8.55
N PRO A 192 -6.98 15.07 -7.65
CA PRO A 192 -6.39 15.05 -6.31
C PRO A 192 -6.72 13.75 -5.57
N LEU A 193 -5.77 13.23 -4.78
CA LEU A 193 -5.91 11.93 -4.06
C LEU A 193 -7.22 11.80 -3.28
N SER A 194 -7.70 12.88 -2.65
CA SER A 194 -8.96 12.85 -1.92
C SER A 194 -10.17 12.56 -2.82
N GLN A 195 -10.18 13.10 -4.05
CA GLN A 195 -11.26 12.84 -5.01
C GLN A 195 -11.16 11.43 -5.58
N LEU A 196 -9.96 10.93 -5.85
CA LEU A 196 -9.74 9.54 -6.27
C LEU A 196 -10.24 8.58 -5.18
N ARG A 197 -9.82 8.79 -3.92
CA ARG A 197 -10.27 8.02 -2.76
C ARG A 197 -11.80 7.99 -2.66
N ASP A 198 -12.43 9.17 -2.67
CA ASP A 198 -13.88 9.28 -2.51
C ASP A 198 -14.63 8.58 -3.65
N GLY A 199 -14.15 8.71 -4.89
CA GLY A 199 -14.67 7.98 -6.04
C GLY A 199 -14.55 6.46 -5.88
N LEU A 200 -13.43 5.96 -5.38
CA LEU A 200 -13.22 4.52 -5.13
C LEU A 200 -14.14 3.99 -4.01
N VAL A 201 -14.39 4.78 -2.96
CA VAL A 201 -15.38 4.43 -1.93
C VAL A 201 -16.79 4.36 -2.52
N ASP A 202 -17.18 5.37 -3.32
CA ASP A 202 -18.46 5.40 -4.01
C ASP A 202 -18.64 4.18 -4.93
N HIS A 203 -17.61 3.82 -5.71
CA HIS A 203 -17.62 2.65 -6.57
C HIS A 203 -17.82 1.35 -5.78
N PHE A 204 -17.19 1.21 -4.61
CA PHE A 204 -17.38 0.04 -3.77
C PHE A 204 -18.83 -0.10 -3.30
N VAL A 205 -19.40 0.98 -2.77
CA VAL A 205 -20.78 1.00 -2.30
C VAL A 205 -21.74 0.70 -3.44
N ALA A 206 -21.53 1.26 -4.63
CA ALA A 206 -22.37 1.02 -5.82
C ALA A 206 -22.29 -0.45 -6.26
N LEU A 207 -21.09 -1.04 -6.37
CA LEU A 207 -20.90 -2.45 -6.74
C LEU A 207 -21.53 -3.38 -5.71
N LEU A 208 -21.33 -3.10 -4.41
CA LEU A 208 -21.86 -3.90 -3.32
C LEU A 208 -23.40 -3.89 -3.32
N THR A 209 -24.01 -2.72 -3.48
CA THR A 209 -25.47 -2.55 -3.51
C THR A 209 -26.10 -3.16 -4.76
N ALA A 210 -25.46 -3.01 -5.93
CA ALA A 210 -25.90 -3.65 -7.17
C ALA A 210 -25.88 -5.20 -7.06
N THR A 211 -24.82 -5.76 -6.45
CA THR A 211 -24.74 -7.21 -6.19
C THR A 211 -25.81 -7.65 -5.18
N ALA A 212 -26.02 -6.87 -4.12
CA ALA A 212 -27.02 -7.13 -3.09
C ALA A 212 -28.47 -7.16 -3.66
N ALA A 213 -28.72 -6.38 -4.70
CA ALA A 213 -30.05 -6.38 -5.35
C ALA A 213 -30.42 -7.73 -6.00
N THR A 214 -29.43 -8.55 -6.33
CA THR A 214 -29.62 -9.84 -7.04
C THR A 214 -29.10 -11.05 -6.27
N ASP A 215 -28.49 -10.87 -5.09
CA ASP A 215 -27.93 -11.93 -4.25
C ASP A 215 -28.36 -11.75 -2.78
N PRO A 216 -29.33 -12.56 -2.28
CA PRO A 216 -29.86 -12.41 -0.91
C PRO A 216 -28.81 -12.55 0.20
N ALA A 217 -27.77 -13.37 -0.01
CA ALA A 217 -26.68 -13.54 0.94
C ALA A 217 -25.86 -12.23 1.03
N THR A 218 -25.48 -11.66 -0.12
CA THR A 218 -24.81 -10.35 -0.18
C THR A 218 -25.71 -9.26 0.39
N ALA A 219 -27.02 -9.26 0.11
CA ALA A 219 -27.96 -8.27 0.66
C ALA A 219 -27.97 -8.25 2.20
N THR A 220 -27.86 -9.40 2.84
CA THR A 220 -27.81 -9.51 4.30
C THR A 220 -26.52 -8.91 4.85
N VAL A 221 -25.39 -9.23 4.26
CA VAL A 221 -24.06 -8.68 4.62
C VAL A 221 -24.03 -7.15 4.41
N THR A 222 -24.48 -6.69 3.24
CA THR A 222 -24.50 -5.27 2.88
C THR A 222 -25.33 -4.45 3.85
N ARG A 223 -26.57 -4.89 4.16
CA ARG A 223 -27.44 -4.19 5.13
C ARG A 223 -26.78 -4.08 6.49
N ARG A 224 -26.11 -5.12 6.98
CA ARG A 224 -25.40 -5.11 8.24
C ARG A 224 -24.19 -4.14 8.19
N ALA A 225 -23.39 -4.20 7.13
CA ALA A 225 -22.21 -3.35 6.97
C ALA A 225 -22.57 -1.86 6.88
N LEU A 226 -23.69 -1.53 6.21
CA LEU A 226 -24.15 -0.15 6.07
C LEU A 226 -25.03 0.34 7.23
N ALA A 227 -25.39 -0.52 8.19
CA ALA A 227 -26.23 -0.13 9.33
C ALA A 227 -25.55 0.87 10.28
N MET A 228 -24.25 1.00 10.22
CA MET A 228 -23.46 1.96 11.04
C MET A 228 -23.13 3.26 10.29
N GLU A 229 -23.60 3.41 9.04
CA GLU A 229 -23.40 4.65 8.30
C GLU A 229 -24.25 5.78 8.87
N GLU A 230 -23.70 7.00 8.84
CA GLU A 230 -24.44 8.18 9.30
C GLU A 230 -25.60 8.52 8.34
N PRO A 231 -26.74 9.01 8.85
CA PRO A 231 -27.91 9.33 8.01
C PRO A 231 -27.65 10.30 6.86
N ASP A 232 -26.71 11.23 7.04
CA ASP A 232 -26.26 12.20 6.04
C ASP A 232 -24.83 11.93 5.55
N GLY A 233 -24.29 10.76 5.86
CA GLY A 233 -22.93 10.32 5.52
C GLY A 233 -22.72 10.03 4.02
N PRO A 234 -21.54 9.51 3.67
CA PRO A 234 -21.15 9.27 2.28
C PRO A 234 -22.14 8.43 1.48
N VAL A 235 -22.72 7.38 2.09
CA VAL A 235 -23.73 6.52 1.42
C VAL A 235 -24.98 7.29 1.04
N ALA A 236 -25.51 8.09 1.95
CA ALA A 236 -26.68 8.92 1.68
C ALA A 236 -26.40 9.97 0.61
N GLN A 237 -25.21 10.57 0.64
CA GLN A 237 -24.77 11.53 -0.38
C GLN A 237 -24.63 10.87 -1.76
N LEU A 238 -24.07 9.66 -1.84
CA LEU A 238 -23.98 8.88 -3.07
C LEU A 238 -25.37 8.60 -3.65
N VAL A 239 -26.30 8.13 -2.81
CA VAL A 239 -27.68 7.87 -3.24
C VAL A 239 -28.35 9.13 -3.81
N ARG A 240 -28.20 10.29 -3.13
CA ARG A 240 -28.74 11.58 -3.62
C ARG A 240 -28.16 12.01 -4.96
N ARG A 241 -26.89 11.66 -5.27
CA ARG A 241 -26.24 11.95 -6.55
C ARG A 241 -26.69 11.00 -7.66
N ILE A 242 -26.84 9.72 -7.36
CA ILE A 242 -27.18 8.70 -8.37
C ILE A 242 -28.68 8.69 -8.71
N LEU A 243 -29.55 8.87 -7.72
CA LEU A 243 -30.98 8.71 -7.89
C LEU A 243 -31.58 9.56 -9.04
N PRO A 244 -31.26 10.87 -9.18
CA PRO A 244 -31.74 11.67 -10.31
C PRO A 244 -31.28 11.11 -11.66
N VAL A 245 -30.01 10.73 -11.78
CA VAL A 245 -29.43 10.21 -13.03
C VAL A 245 -30.14 8.91 -13.48
N VAL A 246 -30.41 8.01 -12.51
CA VAL A 246 -31.13 6.74 -12.81
C VAL A 246 -32.60 6.96 -13.09
N ALA A 247 -33.25 7.89 -12.36
CA ALA A 247 -34.66 8.22 -12.58
C ALA A 247 -34.90 8.82 -13.96
N ASP A 248 -34.04 9.72 -14.40
CA ASP A 248 -34.12 10.33 -15.73
C ASP A 248 -33.93 9.29 -16.84
N ALA A 249 -32.99 8.33 -16.65
CA ALA A 249 -32.81 7.21 -17.58
C ALA A 249 -34.00 6.24 -17.60
N GLY A 250 -34.70 6.07 -16.47
CA GLY A 250 -35.88 5.19 -16.35
C GLY A 250 -37.10 5.66 -17.14
N HIS A 251 -37.16 6.92 -17.57
CA HIS A 251 -38.22 7.44 -18.43
C HIS A 251 -38.01 7.14 -19.92
N LEU A 252 -36.91 6.52 -20.29
CA LEU A 252 -36.57 6.13 -21.66
C LEU A 252 -37.07 4.73 -22.05
N TRP A 253 -37.76 4.02 -21.12
CA TRP A 253 -38.34 2.69 -21.28
C TRP A 253 -39.85 2.77 -20.99
#